data_a900f225b40a2ed9b71030c43ebef4c7
#
_entry.id   a900f225b40a2ed9b71030c43ebef4c7
#
_cell.length_a   1.000
_cell.length_b   1.000
_cell.length_c   1.000
_cell.angle_alpha   90.00
_cell.angle_beta   90.00
_cell.angle_gamma   90.00
#
_symmetry.space_group_name_H-M   'P 1'
#
loop_
_entity.id
_entity.type
_entity.pdbx_description
1 polymer ?
#
loop_
_entity_poly.entity_id
_entity_poly.type
_entity_poly.pdbx_seq_one_letter_code
_entity_poly.pdbx_strand_id
1 'polypeptide(L)'
;MPYEVTIITPEEKDRLYQKYSGINFFANKSEIYGCCIKLLTTNRQMKEMWEDNFYTMSENIRSHGRVVMIESPDEGMKVLYEPLAKTAFLFNFDYYGWVKSIALAVAGDLLEDEHQIHSVHGASIDIAGHGVSLIAPSKTGKTTHSWGLLRMKDARLVTDDWYYVRPFVGRPVAYGSEKNCYIDADIGKAWPEYRELVEKAVFDKQQRAVVNVRWIAGQGSVIPLTTLYDVILLERDPSDPNLVTELEPKVALEYLRRNDFFNPHQLVRDKRKMQIRHEFFSKLLSNVRVHLVNTTSPAVETQELIRKAIFGV
;
A
#
# COMPACT_ATOMS: atom_id res chain seq x y z
N MET A 1 -0.43 3.18 15.40
CA MET A 1 -1.76 2.98 14.77
C MET A 1 -2.82 3.09 15.83
N PRO A 2 -4.06 3.44 15.48
CA PRO A 2 -5.16 3.56 16.45
C PRO A 2 -5.79 2.22 16.83
N TYR A 3 -5.35 1.11 16.24
CA TYR A 3 -5.81 -0.25 16.54
C TYR A 3 -4.65 -1.20 16.79
N GLU A 4 -4.92 -2.24 17.57
CA GLU A 4 -4.00 -3.35 17.80
C GLU A 4 -4.40 -4.57 16.96
N VAL A 5 -3.41 -5.36 16.58
CA VAL A 5 -3.63 -6.65 15.91
C VAL A 5 -3.34 -7.75 16.93
N THR A 6 -4.35 -8.55 17.22
CA THR A 6 -4.23 -9.73 18.06
C THR A 6 -4.30 -10.99 17.21
N ILE A 7 -3.32 -11.86 17.35
CA ILE A 7 -3.33 -13.18 16.70
C ILE A 7 -4.26 -14.09 17.47
N ILE A 8 -5.16 -14.75 16.76
CA ILE A 8 -6.14 -15.70 17.33
C ILE A 8 -5.97 -17.09 16.75
N THR A 9 -6.51 -18.08 17.46
CA THR A 9 -6.49 -19.49 17.04
C THR A 9 -7.63 -19.82 16.04
N PRO A 10 -7.54 -20.94 15.30
CA PRO A 10 -8.65 -21.43 14.47
C PRO A 10 -9.96 -21.62 15.24
N GLU A 11 -9.90 -22.09 16.48
CA GLU A 11 -11.08 -22.30 17.33
C GLU A 11 -11.72 -20.97 17.75
N GLU A 12 -10.91 -19.94 17.99
CA GLU A 12 -11.41 -18.59 18.28
C GLU A 12 -12.07 -17.97 17.05
N LYS A 13 -11.47 -18.13 15.88
CA LYS A 13 -12.06 -17.73 14.59
C LYS A 13 -13.43 -18.42 14.38
N ASP A 14 -13.52 -19.72 14.63
CA ASP A 14 -14.77 -20.46 14.46
C ASP A 14 -15.85 -20.01 15.44
N ARG A 15 -15.49 -19.73 16.70
CA ARG A 15 -16.39 -19.11 17.69
C ARG A 15 -16.91 -17.73 17.24
N LEU A 16 -16.04 -16.90 16.64
CA LEU A 16 -16.46 -15.62 16.09
C LEU A 16 -17.46 -15.78 14.94
N TYR A 17 -17.21 -16.70 14.03
CA TYR A 17 -18.19 -17.00 12.96
C TYR A 17 -19.52 -17.48 13.51
N GLN A 18 -19.53 -18.31 14.55
CA GLN A 18 -20.78 -18.75 15.21
C GLN A 18 -21.48 -17.56 15.91
N LYS A 19 -20.73 -16.76 16.68
CA LYS A 19 -21.28 -15.58 17.41
C LYS A 19 -21.99 -14.62 16.45
N TYR A 20 -21.45 -14.41 15.26
CA TYR A 20 -21.95 -13.44 14.28
C TYR A 20 -22.66 -14.07 13.08
N SER A 21 -23.05 -15.33 13.18
CA SER A 21 -23.72 -16.09 12.09
C SER A 21 -25.08 -15.52 11.66
N GLY A 22 -25.78 -14.82 12.56
CA GLY A 22 -27.06 -14.17 12.27
C GLY A 22 -26.97 -12.83 11.55
N ILE A 23 -25.77 -12.32 11.29
CA ILE A 23 -25.59 -11.02 10.62
C ILE A 23 -25.70 -11.17 9.10
N ASN A 24 -26.50 -10.31 8.48
CA ASN A 24 -26.56 -10.20 7.03
C ASN A 24 -25.43 -9.30 6.53
N PHE A 25 -24.38 -9.91 5.99
CA PHE A 25 -23.25 -9.21 5.42
C PHE A 25 -23.46 -8.89 3.94
N PHE A 26 -23.05 -7.71 3.51
CA PHE A 26 -22.64 -7.48 2.14
C PHE A 26 -21.34 -8.24 1.89
N ALA A 27 -21.24 -8.90 0.75
CA ALA A 27 -20.05 -9.65 0.37
C ALA A 27 -19.50 -9.15 -0.97
N ASN A 28 -18.17 -9.18 -1.09
CA ASN A 28 -17.49 -8.96 -2.35
C ASN A 28 -16.21 -9.83 -2.39
N LYS A 29 -15.89 -10.38 -3.56
CA LYS A 29 -14.63 -11.05 -3.82
C LYS A 29 -13.79 -10.20 -4.74
N SER A 30 -12.57 -9.88 -4.32
CA SER A 30 -11.66 -9.07 -5.10
C SER A 30 -10.33 -9.75 -5.33
N GLU A 31 -9.73 -9.42 -6.47
CA GLU A 31 -8.37 -9.79 -6.80
C GLU A 31 -7.38 -8.81 -6.19
N ILE A 32 -6.41 -9.33 -5.45
CA ILE A 32 -5.23 -8.62 -4.98
C ILE A 32 -4.01 -9.44 -5.40
N TYR A 33 -3.38 -9.07 -6.48
CA TYR A 33 -2.24 -9.76 -7.09
C TYR A 33 -2.42 -11.30 -7.16
N GLY A 34 -3.49 -11.71 -7.86
CA GLY A 34 -3.83 -13.13 -8.04
C GLY A 34 -4.50 -13.81 -6.83
N CYS A 35 -4.51 -13.17 -5.67
CA CYS A 35 -5.19 -13.68 -4.49
C CYS A 35 -6.66 -13.24 -4.46
N CYS A 36 -7.57 -14.19 -4.23
CA CYS A 36 -8.98 -13.89 -3.97
C CYS A 36 -9.16 -13.52 -2.50
N ILE A 37 -9.36 -12.24 -2.21
CA ILE A 37 -9.66 -11.75 -0.86
C ILE A 37 -11.15 -11.41 -0.78
N LYS A 38 -11.85 -12.04 0.19
CA LYS A 38 -13.28 -11.82 0.39
C LYS A 38 -13.53 -10.80 1.50
N LEU A 39 -14.24 -9.73 1.16
CA LEU A 39 -14.81 -8.82 2.15
C LEU A 39 -16.19 -9.35 2.59
N LEU A 40 -16.46 -9.30 3.89
CA LEU A 40 -17.77 -9.39 4.51
C LEU A 40 -17.96 -8.15 5.38
N THR A 41 -19.00 -7.36 5.16
CA THR A 41 -19.22 -6.12 5.93
C THR A 41 -20.69 -5.81 6.08
N THR A 42 -21.09 -5.19 7.18
CA THR A 42 -22.42 -4.60 7.38
C THR A 42 -22.52 -3.19 6.80
N ASN A 43 -21.38 -2.57 6.48
CA ASN A 43 -21.30 -1.20 5.99
C ASN A 43 -21.28 -1.16 4.46
N ARG A 44 -22.37 -0.63 3.87
CA ARG A 44 -22.53 -0.54 2.42
C ARG A 44 -21.48 0.39 1.78
N GLN A 45 -21.18 1.53 2.39
CA GLN A 45 -20.20 2.47 1.86
C GLN A 45 -18.80 1.85 1.78
N MET A 46 -18.38 1.08 2.80
CA MET A 46 -17.13 0.34 2.78
C MET A 46 -17.05 -0.69 1.65
N LYS A 47 -18.17 -1.37 1.37
CA LYS A 47 -18.26 -2.29 0.24
C LYS A 47 -18.09 -1.55 -1.10
N GLU A 48 -18.78 -0.43 -1.28
CA GLU A 48 -18.70 0.37 -2.50
C GLU A 48 -17.28 0.90 -2.75
N MET A 49 -16.63 1.46 -1.72
CA MET A 49 -15.22 1.91 -1.82
C MET A 49 -14.25 0.75 -2.13
N TRP A 50 -14.53 -0.42 -1.58
CA TRP A 50 -13.75 -1.63 -1.87
C TRP A 50 -13.91 -2.06 -3.34
N GLU A 51 -15.12 -2.05 -3.88
CA GLU A 51 -15.39 -2.38 -5.29
C GLU A 51 -14.77 -1.37 -6.25
N ASP A 52 -14.72 -0.11 -5.86
CA ASP A 52 -14.03 0.92 -6.64
C ASP A 52 -12.50 0.76 -6.60
N ASN A 53 -11.94 0.24 -5.50
CA ASN A 53 -10.49 0.17 -5.32
C ASN A 53 -9.86 -1.11 -5.87
N PHE A 54 -10.56 -2.24 -5.86
CA PHE A 54 -10.02 -3.54 -6.27
C PHE A 54 -10.74 -4.11 -7.50
N TYR A 55 -10.05 -4.95 -8.26
CA TYR A 55 -10.67 -5.72 -9.35
C TYR A 55 -11.57 -6.80 -8.77
N THR A 56 -12.74 -6.99 -9.38
CA THR A 56 -13.68 -8.04 -9.00
C THR A 56 -13.13 -9.42 -9.39
N MET A 57 -13.21 -10.37 -8.46
CA MET A 57 -12.89 -11.78 -8.70
C MET A 57 -14.17 -12.58 -8.95
N SER A 58 -14.08 -13.63 -9.74
CA SER A 58 -15.20 -14.55 -9.99
C SER A 58 -15.74 -15.18 -8.71
N GLU A 59 -17.08 -15.25 -8.57
CA GLU A 59 -17.72 -15.92 -7.44
C GLU A 59 -17.42 -17.42 -7.36
N ASN A 60 -17.01 -18.06 -8.45
CA ASN A 60 -16.62 -19.46 -8.50
C ASN A 60 -15.24 -19.75 -7.87
N ILE A 61 -14.42 -18.71 -7.65
CA ILE A 61 -13.12 -18.84 -7.00
C ILE A 61 -13.31 -18.89 -5.49
N ARG A 62 -12.69 -19.87 -4.82
CA ARG A 62 -12.64 -19.88 -3.34
C ARG A 62 -11.76 -18.73 -2.85
N SER A 63 -12.19 -18.08 -1.77
CA SER A 63 -11.36 -17.04 -1.15
C SER A 63 -10.11 -17.64 -0.50
N HIS A 64 -8.95 -17.06 -0.83
CA HIS A 64 -7.67 -17.38 -0.21
C HIS A 64 -7.50 -16.68 1.15
N GLY A 65 -8.13 -15.52 1.31
CA GLY A 65 -8.16 -14.76 2.57
C GLY A 65 -9.50 -14.05 2.75
N ARG A 66 -9.74 -13.55 3.97
CA ARG A 66 -11.00 -12.87 4.31
C ARG A 66 -10.75 -11.66 5.20
N VAL A 67 -11.57 -10.64 4.98
CA VAL A 67 -11.71 -9.47 5.86
C VAL A 67 -13.18 -9.41 6.28
N VAL A 68 -13.46 -9.56 7.57
CA VAL A 68 -14.80 -9.57 8.14
C VAL A 68 -14.94 -8.33 9.02
N MET A 69 -15.74 -7.36 8.57
CA MET A 69 -16.00 -6.14 9.32
C MET A 69 -17.29 -6.29 10.11
N ILE A 70 -17.20 -6.00 11.40
CA ILE A 70 -18.32 -6.14 12.35
C ILE A 70 -18.46 -4.84 13.13
N GLU A 71 -19.65 -4.26 13.10
CA GLU A 71 -20.05 -3.21 14.02
C GLU A 71 -20.64 -3.88 15.26
N SER A 72 -20.03 -3.64 16.42
CA SER A 72 -20.44 -4.24 17.70
C SER A 72 -20.34 -3.20 18.83
N PRO A 73 -21.45 -2.92 19.54
CA PRO A 73 -21.43 -1.97 20.65
C PRO A 73 -20.59 -2.46 21.84
N ASP A 74 -20.36 -3.77 21.93
CA ASP A 74 -19.64 -4.38 23.06
C ASP A 74 -18.13 -4.45 22.82
N GLU A 75 -17.66 -4.06 21.62
CA GLU A 75 -16.24 -4.19 21.26
C GLU A 75 -15.62 -2.82 20.96
N GLY A 76 -14.35 -2.65 21.32
CA GLY A 76 -13.53 -1.51 20.87
C GLY A 76 -13.01 -1.70 19.45
N MET A 77 -12.39 -0.66 18.89
CA MET A 77 -11.70 -0.77 17.59
C MET A 77 -10.49 -1.69 17.70
N LYS A 78 -10.52 -2.83 17.03
CA LYS A 78 -9.44 -3.83 17.07
C LYS A 78 -9.45 -4.72 15.83
N VAL A 79 -8.32 -5.37 15.58
CA VAL A 79 -8.17 -6.43 14.57
C VAL A 79 -7.83 -7.73 15.28
N LEU A 80 -8.59 -8.77 14.99
CA LEU A 80 -8.24 -10.15 15.34
C LEU A 80 -7.85 -10.89 14.06
N TYR A 81 -6.67 -11.46 14.01
CA TYR A 81 -6.16 -12.12 12.82
C TYR A 81 -5.85 -13.59 13.08
N GLU A 82 -6.43 -14.48 12.26
CA GLU A 82 -6.12 -15.91 12.25
C GLU A 82 -5.25 -16.21 11.02
N PRO A 83 -3.95 -16.53 11.23
CA PRO A 83 -2.98 -16.58 10.14
C PRO A 83 -3.05 -17.84 9.27
N LEU A 84 -3.61 -18.96 9.74
CA LEU A 84 -3.69 -20.19 8.93
C LEU A 84 -4.76 -20.07 7.83
N ALA A 85 -5.96 -19.56 8.18
CA ALA A 85 -7.03 -19.33 7.21
C ALA A 85 -6.99 -17.91 6.62
N LYS A 86 -5.94 -17.12 6.91
CA LYS A 86 -5.77 -15.75 6.42
C LYS A 86 -7.03 -14.90 6.62
N THR A 87 -7.57 -14.93 7.85
CA THR A 87 -8.85 -14.28 8.18
C THR A 87 -8.65 -13.18 9.20
N ALA A 88 -8.99 -11.94 8.84
CA ALA A 88 -8.99 -10.77 9.71
C ALA A 88 -10.42 -10.37 10.08
N PHE A 89 -10.71 -10.24 11.38
CA PHE A 89 -11.93 -9.62 11.89
C PHE A 89 -11.62 -8.20 12.34
N LEU A 90 -12.36 -7.24 11.82
CA LEU A 90 -12.23 -5.81 12.08
C LEU A 90 -13.46 -5.34 12.85
N PHE A 91 -13.28 -4.86 14.06
CA PHE A 91 -14.36 -4.34 14.88
C PHE A 91 -14.39 -2.81 14.86
N ASN A 92 -15.56 -2.24 14.55
CA ASN A 92 -15.87 -0.81 14.61
C ASN A 92 -14.92 0.08 13.81
N PHE A 93 -14.54 -0.38 12.61
CA PHE A 93 -13.77 0.41 11.66
C PHE A 93 -14.68 1.33 10.85
N ASP A 94 -14.38 2.63 10.87
CA ASP A 94 -15.10 3.68 10.14
C ASP A 94 -14.25 4.36 9.04
N TYR A 95 -12.96 3.99 8.93
CA TYR A 95 -12.02 4.56 7.98
C TYR A 95 -11.56 3.52 6.95
N TYR A 96 -11.93 3.73 5.68
CA TYR A 96 -11.65 2.80 4.58
C TYR A 96 -10.14 2.56 4.37
N GLY A 97 -9.29 3.57 4.56
CA GLY A 97 -7.85 3.42 4.40
C GLY A 97 -7.23 2.31 5.26
N TRP A 98 -7.74 2.09 6.48
CA TRP A 98 -7.29 0.98 7.32
C TRP A 98 -7.84 -0.37 6.86
N VAL A 99 -9.10 -0.42 6.44
CA VAL A 99 -9.71 -1.64 5.90
C VAL A 99 -8.96 -2.10 4.65
N LYS A 100 -8.68 -1.16 3.73
CA LYS A 100 -7.86 -1.39 2.54
C LYS A 100 -6.48 -1.94 2.90
N SER A 101 -5.78 -1.26 3.83
CA SER A 101 -4.43 -1.67 4.25
C SER A 101 -4.40 -3.06 4.88
N ILE A 102 -5.42 -3.42 5.67
CA ILE A 102 -5.53 -4.77 6.23
C ILE A 102 -5.81 -5.80 5.14
N ALA A 103 -6.64 -5.49 4.15
CA ALA A 103 -6.86 -6.39 3.01
C ALA A 103 -5.55 -6.68 2.24
N LEU A 104 -4.76 -5.63 1.97
CA LEU A 104 -3.46 -5.74 1.34
C LEU A 104 -2.46 -6.50 2.22
N ALA A 105 -2.53 -6.34 3.55
CA ALA A 105 -1.71 -7.08 4.49
C ALA A 105 -2.09 -8.57 4.57
N VAL A 106 -3.39 -8.92 4.50
CA VAL A 106 -3.86 -10.31 4.42
C VAL A 106 -3.34 -10.97 3.14
N ALA A 107 -3.46 -10.31 1.99
CA ALA A 107 -2.90 -10.78 0.73
C ALA A 107 -1.36 -10.91 0.82
N GLY A 108 -0.69 -9.92 1.41
CA GLY A 108 0.76 -9.93 1.61
C GLY A 108 1.25 -11.06 2.51
N ASP A 109 0.54 -11.38 3.59
CA ASP A 109 0.88 -12.49 4.48
C ASP A 109 0.71 -13.86 3.78
N LEU A 110 -0.35 -14.01 2.96
CA LEU A 110 -0.54 -15.17 2.11
C LEU A 110 0.58 -15.32 1.08
N LEU A 111 0.87 -14.25 0.33
CA LEU A 111 1.88 -14.24 -0.72
C LEU A 111 3.29 -14.52 -0.18
N GLU A 112 3.59 -14.02 1.00
CA GLU A 112 4.89 -14.25 1.65
C GLU A 112 5.05 -15.69 2.12
N ASP A 113 4.02 -16.26 2.75
CA ASP A 113 4.09 -17.63 3.28
C ASP A 113 4.08 -18.68 2.18
N GLU A 114 3.25 -18.52 1.15
CA GLU A 114 3.01 -19.56 0.14
C GLU A 114 3.86 -19.38 -1.13
N HIS A 115 4.24 -18.13 -1.46
CA HIS A 115 4.82 -17.78 -2.77
C HIS A 115 6.15 -17.06 -2.69
N GLN A 116 6.64 -16.71 -1.49
CA GLN A 116 7.85 -15.90 -1.30
C GLN A 116 7.78 -14.55 -2.06
N ILE A 117 6.59 -13.97 -2.12
CA ILE A 117 6.32 -12.66 -2.69
C ILE A 117 6.08 -11.70 -1.54
N HIS A 118 6.84 -10.62 -1.50
CA HIS A 118 6.89 -9.74 -0.34
C HIS A 118 6.19 -8.41 -0.62
N SER A 119 5.41 -7.94 0.34
CA SER A 119 4.75 -6.65 0.26
C SER A 119 5.68 -5.51 0.68
N VAL A 120 5.54 -4.37 -0.01
CA VAL A 120 6.16 -3.10 0.35
C VAL A 120 5.09 -2.03 0.48
N HIS A 121 5.04 -1.35 1.61
CA HIS A 121 4.20 -0.16 1.79
C HIS A 121 4.91 1.04 1.16
N GLY A 122 4.57 1.33 -0.07
CA GLY A 122 5.20 2.34 -0.90
C GLY A 122 4.44 2.55 -2.20
N ALA A 123 4.76 3.63 -2.91
CA ALA A 123 4.30 3.86 -4.28
C ALA A 123 5.30 3.26 -5.28
N SER A 124 4.82 2.87 -6.46
CA SER A 124 5.66 2.43 -7.57
C SER A 124 5.20 3.04 -8.88
N ILE A 125 6.11 3.69 -9.57
CA ILE A 125 5.91 4.41 -10.83
C ILE A 125 6.88 3.86 -11.87
N ASP A 126 6.41 3.65 -13.07
CA ASP A 126 7.23 3.35 -14.24
C ASP A 126 7.43 4.63 -15.07
N ILE A 127 8.64 4.90 -15.49
CA ILE A 127 8.96 6.02 -16.38
C ILE A 127 9.73 5.46 -17.56
N ALA A 128 9.02 5.19 -18.66
CA ALA A 128 9.59 4.61 -19.87
C ALA A 128 10.35 3.29 -19.64
N GLY A 129 9.83 2.41 -18.78
CA GLY A 129 10.44 1.12 -18.43
C GLY A 129 11.42 1.20 -17.24
N HIS A 130 11.62 2.39 -16.66
CA HIS A 130 12.45 2.61 -15.49
C HIS A 130 11.57 2.73 -14.24
N GLY A 131 11.47 1.65 -13.47
CA GLY A 131 10.65 1.61 -12.26
C GLY A 131 11.31 2.32 -11.08
N VAL A 132 10.54 3.18 -10.43
CA VAL A 132 10.91 3.94 -9.24
C VAL A 132 9.94 3.61 -8.13
N SER A 133 10.46 3.32 -6.94
CA SER A 133 9.68 3.14 -5.73
C SER A 133 9.86 4.31 -4.77
N LEU A 134 8.78 4.74 -4.13
CA LEU A 134 8.81 5.72 -3.03
C LEU A 134 8.34 5.04 -1.75
N ILE A 135 9.19 4.99 -0.74
CA ILE A 135 8.90 4.45 0.59
C ILE A 135 9.03 5.57 1.61
N ALA A 136 8.02 5.73 2.47
CA ALA A 136 7.98 6.90 3.32
C ALA A 136 7.11 6.70 4.57
N PRO A 137 7.40 7.39 5.66
CA PRO A 137 6.45 7.56 6.75
C PRO A 137 5.20 8.32 6.28
N SER A 138 4.11 8.17 7.03
CA SER A 138 2.90 8.95 6.76
C SER A 138 3.19 10.46 6.81
N LYS A 139 2.59 11.23 5.90
CA LYS A 139 2.67 12.70 5.81
C LYS A 139 4.03 13.28 5.41
N THR A 140 4.95 12.48 4.88
CA THR A 140 6.22 12.97 4.30
C THR A 140 6.16 13.26 2.81
N GLY A 141 4.99 13.13 2.17
CA GLY A 141 4.79 13.48 0.77
C GLY A 141 4.85 12.32 -0.23
N LYS A 142 4.71 11.06 0.22
CA LYS A 142 4.71 9.88 -0.68
C LYS A 142 3.75 10.08 -1.85
N THR A 143 2.45 10.30 -1.60
CA THR A 143 1.44 10.53 -2.64
C THR A 143 1.75 11.78 -3.46
N THR A 144 2.16 12.88 -2.83
CA THR A 144 2.54 14.11 -3.52
C THR A 144 3.63 13.86 -4.56
N HIS A 145 4.69 13.14 -4.20
CA HIS A 145 5.84 12.93 -5.09
C HIS A 145 5.63 11.79 -6.09
N SER A 146 4.85 10.75 -5.76
CA SER A 146 4.44 9.74 -6.73
C SER A 146 3.60 10.36 -7.86
N TRP A 147 2.63 11.20 -7.51
CA TRP A 147 1.82 11.94 -8.48
C TRP A 147 2.63 13.03 -9.20
N GLY A 148 3.64 13.60 -8.54
CA GLY A 148 4.63 14.48 -9.18
C GLY A 148 5.43 13.79 -10.27
N LEU A 149 5.81 12.52 -10.08
CA LEU A 149 6.47 11.69 -11.10
C LEU A 149 5.53 11.34 -12.27
N LEU A 150 4.25 11.11 -12.01
CA LEU A 150 3.26 10.84 -13.06
C LEU A 150 3.07 12.00 -14.06
N ARG A 151 3.55 13.20 -13.75
CA ARG A 151 3.58 14.36 -14.68
C ARG A 151 4.67 14.25 -15.74
N MET A 152 5.61 13.32 -15.57
CA MET A 152 6.67 13.10 -16.57
C MET A 152 6.09 12.40 -17.82
N LYS A 153 6.69 12.71 -18.96
CA LYS A 153 6.37 12.03 -20.21
C LYS A 153 6.63 10.51 -20.06
N ASP A 154 5.72 9.70 -20.58
CA ASP A 154 5.76 8.23 -20.53
C ASP A 154 5.76 7.63 -19.11
N ALA A 155 5.38 8.43 -18.10
CA ALA A 155 5.18 7.94 -16.75
C ALA A 155 3.86 7.16 -16.63
N ARG A 156 3.90 6.05 -15.89
CA ARG A 156 2.74 5.18 -15.64
C ARG A 156 2.72 4.74 -14.19
N LEU A 157 1.54 4.71 -13.62
CA LEU A 157 1.34 4.24 -12.25
C LEU A 157 1.33 2.71 -12.21
N VAL A 158 2.09 2.12 -11.30
CA VAL A 158 1.92 0.73 -10.89
C VAL A 158 0.98 0.67 -9.68
N THR A 159 1.29 1.46 -8.65
CA THR A 159 0.44 1.66 -7.47
C THR A 159 0.91 2.89 -6.68
N ASP A 160 0.04 3.49 -5.87
CA ASP A 160 0.39 4.66 -5.06
C ASP A 160 0.61 4.35 -3.57
N ASP A 161 0.28 3.13 -3.10
CA ASP A 161 0.34 2.84 -1.67
C ASP A 161 0.96 1.48 -1.30
N TRP A 162 0.66 0.42 -2.05
CA TRP A 162 1.22 -0.91 -1.81
C TRP A 162 1.61 -1.58 -3.12
N TYR A 163 2.74 -2.30 -3.12
CA TYR A 163 3.13 -3.20 -4.19
C TYR A 163 3.72 -4.49 -3.64
N TYR A 164 3.76 -5.51 -4.49
CA TYR A 164 4.36 -6.79 -4.18
C TYR A 164 5.61 -6.98 -5.01
N VAL A 165 6.62 -7.59 -4.41
CA VAL A 165 7.90 -7.86 -5.07
C VAL A 165 8.15 -9.35 -5.05
N ARG A 166 8.34 -9.91 -6.24
CA ARG A 166 8.84 -11.26 -6.41
C ARG A 166 10.36 -11.22 -6.53
N PRO A 167 11.09 -12.00 -5.71
CA PRO A 167 12.53 -12.11 -5.88
C PRO A 167 12.85 -12.86 -7.18
N PHE A 168 13.50 -12.19 -8.12
CA PHE A 168 14.05 -12.78 -9.32
C PHE A 168 15.57 -12.79 -9.29
N VAL A 169 16.18 -13.58 -10.18
CA VAL A 169 17.59 -13.42 -10.51
C VAL A 169 17.72 -12.11 -11.32
N GLY A 170 18.45 -11.14 -10.79
CA GLY A 170 18.59 -9.81 -11.38
C GLY A 170 17.75 -8.74 -10.67
N ARG A 171 17.24 -7.76 -11.43
CA ARG A 171 16.50 -6.64 -10.85
C ARG A 171 15.12 -7.07 -10.34
N PRO A 172 14.69 -6.51 -9.19
CA PRO A 172 13.37 -6.81 -8.64
C PRO A 172 12.26 -6.22 -9.52
N VAL A 173 11.10 -6.89 -9.52
CA VAL A 173 9.91 -6.44 -10.23
C VAL A 173 8.84 -6.09 -9.20
N ALA A 174 8.31 -4.87 -9.28
CA ALA A 174 7.17 -4.43 -8.49
C ALA A 174 5.86 -4.72 -9.24
N TYR A 175 4.88 -5.25 -8.53
CA TYR A 175 3.54 -5.57 -9.03
C TYR A 175 2.50 -4.74 -8.29
N GLY A 176 1.57 -4.12 -9.03
CA GLY A 176 0.46 -3.36 -8.46
C GLY A 176 -0.52 -4.23 -7.69
N SER A 177 -1.16 -3.62 -6.72
CA SER A 177 -2.10 -4.28 -5.80
C SER A 177 -3.53 -3.77 -5.93
N GLU A 178 -3.74 -2.62 -6.56
CA GLU A 178 -4.98 -1.86 -6.56
C GLU A 178 -5.36 -1.43 -7.99
N LYS A 179 -6.65 -1.34 -8.24
CA LYS A 179 -7.20 -0.87 -9.52
C LYS A 179 -7.14 0.66 -9.61
N ASN A 180 -7.44 1.34 -8.50
CA ASN A 180 -7.52 2.78 -8.37
C ASN A 180 -6.68 3.26 -7.20
N CYS A 181 -6.54 4.59 -7.06
CA CYS A 181 -5.75 5.24 -6.02
C CYS A 181 -6.64 5.75 -4.89
N TYR A 182 -6.09 5.83 -3.68
CA TYR A 182 -6.75 6.42 -2.53
C TYR A 182 -6.00 7.68 -2.10
N ILE A 183 -6.49 8.85 -2.52
CA ILE A 183 -5.79 10.13 -2.43
C ILE A 183 -6.37 11.06 -1.36
N ASP A 184 -5.54 12.01 -0.92
CA ASP A 184 -5.95 13.18 -0.14
C ASP A 184 -6.46 14.31 -1.04
N ALA A 185 -7.36 15.15 -0.53
CA ALA A 185 -7.90 16.29 -1.26
C ALA A 185 -6.85 17.38 -1.57
N ASP A 186 -5.69 17.35 -0.93
CA ASP A 186 -4.63 18.35 -1.10
C ASP A 186 -3.72 18.13 -2.33
N ILE A 187 -3.86 16.98 -3.02
CA ILE A 187 -3.05 16.70 -4.21
C ILE A 187 -3.19 17.76 -5.30
N GLY A 188 -4.38 18.34 -5.48
CA GLY A 188 -4.65 19.43 -6.41
C GLY A 188 -4.03 20.78 -6.01
N LYS A 189 -3.57 20.92 -4.74
CA LYS A 189 -2.81 22.09 -4.29
C LYS A 189 -1.34 21.97 -4.67
N ALA A 190 -0.77 20.78 -4.52
CA ALA A 190 0.61 20.49 -4.90
C ALA A 190 0.79 20.54 -6.43
N TRP A 191 -0.17 19.96 -7.15
CA TRP A 191 -0.14 19.82 -8.60
C TRP A 191 -1.46 20.31 -9.22
N PRO A 192 -1.50 21.51 -9.80
CA PRO A 192 -2.71 22.11 -10.37
C PRO A 192 -3.39 21.26 -11.44
N GLU A 193 -2.65 20.42 -12.14
CA GLU A 193 -3.15 19.51 -13.17
C GLU A 193 -4.17 18.49 -12.62
N TYR A 194 -4.11 18.19 -11.32
CA TYR A 194 -5.01 17.25 -10.67
C TYR A 194 -6.23 17.89 -10.00
N ARG A 195 -6.45 19.19 -10.15
CA ARG A 195 -7.62 19.89 -9.56
C ARG A 195 -8.93 19.30 -10.04
N GLU A 196 -9.07 19.06 -11.34
CA GLU A 196 -10.28 18.48 -11.92
C GLU A 196 -10.59 17.10 -11.35
N LEU A 197 -9.55 16.27 -11.08
CA LEU A 197 -9.70 14.98 -10.43
C LEU A 197 -10.25 15.14 -9.01
N VAL A 198 -9.71 16.08 -8.25
CA VAL A 198 -10.16 16.36 -6.89
C VAL A 198 -11.60 16.90 -6.89
N GLU A 199 -11.96 17.77 -7.81
CA GLU A 199 -13.32 18.33 -7.94
C GLU A 199 -14.38 17.24 -8.26
N LYS A 200 -14.00 16.21 -9.00
CA LYS A 200 -14.88 15.09 -9.38
C LYS A 200 -14.94 13.97 -8.33
N ALA A 201 -14.02 13.95 -7.39
CA ALA A 201 -13.93 12.87 -6.41
C ALA A 201 -14.97 13.02 -5.29
N VAL A 202 -15.45 11.89 -4.78
CA VAL A 202 -16.33 11.84 -3.59
C VAL A 202 -15.46 11.53 -2.38
N PHE A 203 -15.27 12.54 -1.53
CA PHE A 203 -14.42 12.45 -0.35
C PHE A 203 -15.17 11.87 0.85
N ASP A 204 -14.48 11.02 1.60
CA ASP A 204 -14.94 10.54 2.90
C ASP A 204 -14.75 11.61 4.01
N LYS A 205 -15.12 11.25 5.24
CA LYS A 205 -15.02 12.14 6.41
C LYS A 205 -13.57 12.55 6.72
N GLN A 206 -12.59 11.76 6.31
CA GLN A 206 -11.16 12.02 6.48
C GLN A 206 -10.55 12.80 5.31
N GLN A 207 -11.37 13.33 4.41
CA GLN A 207 -10.96 14.06 3.20
C GLN A 207 -10.10 13.20 2.26
N ARG A 208 -10.48 11.93 2.11
CA ARG A 208 -9.88 10.98 1.18
C ARG A 208 -10.90 10.39 0.23
N ALA A 209 -10.46 10.04 -0.98
CA ALA A 209 -11.30 9.45 -2.00
C ALA A 209 -10.57 8.38 -2.81
N VAL A 210 -11.32 7.37 -3.26
CA VAL A 210 -10.86 6.45 -4.31
C VAL A 210 -11.02 7.16 -5.67
N VAL A 211 -9.93 7.26 -6.42
CA VAL A 211 -9.91 7.94 -7.72
C VAL A 211 -9.22 7.10 -8.78
N ASN A 212 -9.68 7.24 -10.01
CA ASN A 212 -9.07 6.60 -11.16
C ASN A 212 -8.14 7.60 -11.89
N VAL A 213 -6.84 7.39 -11.77
CA VAL A 213 -5.83 8.26 -12.40
C VAL A 213 -5.99 8.34 -13.93
N ARG A 214 -6.63 7.33 -14.57
CA ARG A 214 -6.89 7.31 -16.02
C ARG A 214 -7.82 8.43 -16.47
N TRP A 215 -8.60 9.02 -15.57
CA TRP A 215 -9.45 10.17 -15.91
C TRP A 215 -8.66 11.44 -16.26
N ILE A 216 -7.44 11.54 -15.75
CA ILE A 216 -6.54 12.68 -16.03
C ILE A 216 -5.38 12.30 -16.95
N ALA A 217 -4.72 11.17 -16.65
CA ALA A 217 -3.53 10.76 -17.38
C ALA A 217 -3.85 9.89 -18.64
N GLY A 218 -5.13 9.56 -18.85
CA GLY A 218 -5.61 8.79 -20.01
C GLY A 218 -5.43 7.27 -19.87
N GLN A 219 -5.87 6.55 -20.89
CA GLN A 219 -5.72 5.10 -20.96
C GLN A 219 -4.24 4.73 -21.07
N GLY A 220 -3.86 3.60 -20.47
CA GLY A 220 -2.47 3.15 -20.43
C GLY A 220 -1.61 3.83 -19.38
N SER A 221 -2.14 4.79 -18.60
CA SER A 221 -1.44 5.44 -17.48
C SER A 221 -1.26 4.55 -16.25
N VAL A 222 -1.90 3.39 -16.21
CA VAL A 222 -1.73 2.37 -15.16
C VAL A 222 -1.29 1.07 -15.77
N ILE A 223 -0.22 0.49 -15.24
CA ILE A 223 0.34 -0.79 -15.68
C ILE A 223 0.47 -1.76 -14.51
N PRO A 224 0.41 -3.08 -14.76
CA PRO A 224 0.38 -4.06 -13.69
C PRO A 224 1.73 -4.24 -12.98
N LEU A 225 2.84 -3.92 -13.61
CA LEU A 225 4.18 -4.16 -13.07
C LEU A 225 5.24 -3.26 -13.72
N THR A 226 6.39 -3.13 -13.02
CA THR A 226 7.61 -2.51 -13.55
C THR A 226 8.86 -3.14 -12.95
N THR A 227 9.99 -3.08 -13.65
CA THR A 227 11.31 -3.42 -13.12
C THR A 227 11.84 -2.25 -12.29
N LEU A 228 12.19 -2.48 -11.02
CA LEU A 228 12.71 -1.44 -10.14
C LEU A 228 14.19 -1.18 -10.40
N TYR A 229 14.52 0.10 -10.53
CA TYR A 229 15.88 0.63 -10.66
C TYR A 229 16.25 1.50 -9.48
N ASP A 230 15.30 2.27 -8.94
CA ASP A 230 15.52 3.20 -7.84
C ASP A 230 14.49 3.01 -6.73
N VAL A 231 14.96 3.17 -5.50
CA VAL A 231 14.15 3.33 -4.30
C VAL A 231 14.45 4.69 -3.71
N ILE A 232 13.41 5.51 -3.61
CA ILE A 232 13.46 6.82 -2.95
C ILE A 232 12.85 6.65 -1.55
N LEU A 233 13.67 6.82 -0.54
CA LEU A 233 13.23 6.93 0.85
C LEU A 233 12.93 8.40 1.13
N LEU A 234 11.73 8.73 1.59
CA LEU A 234 11.39 10.11 1.95
C LEU A 234 11.46 10.28 3.46
N GLU A 235 12.01 11.40 3.88
CA GLU A 235 11.93 11.87 5.25
C GLU A 235 11.56 13.36 5.28
N ARG A 236 11.26 13.86 6.45
CA ARG A 236 11.08 15.30 6.68
C ARG A 236 11.76 15.67 7.99
N ASP A 237 13.03 16.03 7.89
CA ASP A 237 13.85 16.45 9.02
C ASP A 237 14.42 17.87 8.78
N PRO A 238 13.86 18.92 9.42
CA PRO A 238 14.38 20.26 9.29
C PRO A 238 15.80 20.45 9.87
N SER A 239 16.29 19.50 10.65
CA SER A 239 17.65 19.55 11.23
C SER A 239 18.72 19.00 10.30
N ASP A 240 18.34 18.18 9.30
CA ASP A 240 19.26 17.69 8.29
C ASP A 240 19.36 18.67 7.10
N PRO A 241 20.53 19.28 6.86
CA PRO A 241 20.74 20.19 5.72
C PRO A 241 20.82 19.47 4.37
N ASN A 242 21.04 18.15 4.37
CA ASN A 242 21.15 17.36 3.14
C ASN A 242 19.78 17.09 2.56
N LEU A 243 19.50 17.63 1.38
CA LEU A 243 18.21 17.42 0.71
C LEU A 243 18.14 16.09 -0.04
N VAL A 244 19.28 15.58 -0.51
CA VAL A 244 19.38 14.27 -1.20
C VAL A 244 20.69 13.60 -0.82
N THR A 245 20.62 12.34 -0.42
CA THR A 245 21.77 11.51 -0.11
C THR A 245 21.61 10.14 -0.78
N GLU A 246 22.57 9.71 -1.59
CA GLU A 246 22.62 8.32 -2.07
C GLU A 246 23.09 7.42 -0.92
N LEU A 247 22.36 6.35 -0.67
CA LEU A 247 22.64 5.44 0.43
C LEU A 247 23.21 4.11 -0.04
N GLU A 248 24.25 3.67 0.64
CA GLU A 248 24.69 2.28 0.53
C GLU A 248 23.60 1.31 1.01
N PRO A 249 23.43 0.12 0.38
CA PRO A 249 22.35 -0.82 0.70
C PRO A 249 22.24 -1.17 2.18
N LYS A 250 23.39 -1.30 2.89
CA LYS A 250 23.39 -1.61 4.33
C LYS A 250 22.86 -0.45 5.18
N VAL A 251 23.17 0.78 4.81
CA VAL A 251 22.70 1.99 5.50
C VAL A 251 21.19 2.15 5.27
N ALA A 252 20.75 1.96 4.04
CA ALA A 252 19.33 1.99 3.68
C ALA A 252 18.53 0.90 4.41
N LEU A 253 19.07 -0.32 4.52
CA LEU A 253 18.44 -1.42 5.26
C LEU A 253 18.28 -1.08 6.75
N GLU A 254 19.33 -0.53 7.36
CA GLU A 254 19.29 -0.13 8.77
C GLU A 254 18.26 1.00 9.00
N TYR A 255 18.20 1.97 8.08
CA TYR A 255 17.20 3.02 8.11
C TYR A 255 15.78 2.46 8.05
N LEU A 256 15.49 1.55 7.11
CA LEU A 256 14.19 0.89 7.00
C LEU A 256 13.87 0.07 8.26
N ARG A 257 14.84 -0.69 8.78
CA ARG A 257 14.66 -1.53 9.97
C ARG A 257 14.30 -0.71 11.21
N ARG A 258 14.99 0.41 11.44
CA ARG A 258 14.71 1.33 12.57
C ARG A 258 13.32 1.94 12.47
N ASN A 259 12.78 2.09 11.28
CA ASN A 259 11.47 2.65 11.00
C ASN A 259 10.41 1.57 10.72
N ASP A 260 10.63 0.32 11.19
CA ASP A 260 9.71 -0.81 11.04
C ASP A 260 9.31 -1.03 9.56
N PHE A 261 10.27 -0.85 8.64
CA PHE A 261 10.09 -0.90 7.19
C PHE A 261 8.94 -0.01 6.67
N PHE A 262 8.59 1.02 7.44
CA PHE A 262 7.45 1.91 7.21
C PHE A 262 6.11 1.19 6.98
N ASN A 263 6.01 -0.07 7.41
CA ASN A 263 4.79 -0.87 7.26
C ASN A 263 4.09 -1.08 8.62
N PRO A 264 3.24 -0.13 9.04
CA PRO A 264 2.50 -0.25 10.29
C PRO A 264 1.39 -1.31 10.25
N HIS A 265 0.99 -1.78 9.06
CA HIS A 265 -0.15 -2.68 8.87
C HIS A 265 0.23 -4.16 8.77
N GLN A 266 1.49 -4.52 9.03
CA GLN A 266 1.91 -5.91 9.04
C GLN A 266 1.18 -6.69 10.15
N LEU A 267 0.48 -7.77 9.79
CA LEU A 267 -0.39 -8.52 10.70
C LEU A 267 0.38 -9.44 11.65
N VAL A 268 1.40 -10.12 11.13
CA VAL A 268 2.25 -11.03 11.93
C VAL A 268 3.65 -10.43 12.07
N ARG A 269 4.11 -10.29 13.34
CA ARG A 269 5.37 -9.61 13.68
C ARG A 269 6.27 -10.48 14.56
N ASP A 270 6.22 -11.78 14.38
CA ASP A 270 7.12 -12.71 15.07
C ASP A 270 8.57 -12.63 14.54
N LYS A 271 9.49 -13.31 15.24
CA LYS A 271 10.91 -13.32 14.86
C LYS A 271 11.13 -13.88 13.45
N ARG A 272 10.35 -14.91 13.05
CA ARG A 272 10.44 -15.50 11.70
C ARG A 272 10.08 -14.49 10.62
N LYS A 273 8.93 -13.81 10.76
CA LYS A 273 8.48 -12.79 9.81
C LYS A 273 9.44 -11.61 9.74
N MET A 274 9.97 -11.16 10.87
CA MET A 274 10.96 -10.08 10.89
C MET A 274 12.26 -10.48 10.19
N GLN A 275 12.70 -11.73 10.33
CA GLN A 275 13.87 -12.24 9.61
C GLN A 275 13.64 -12.32 8.10
N ILE A 276 12.49 -12.85 7.67
CA ILE A 276 12.10 -12.90 6.24
C ILE A 276 12.11 -11.50 5.63
N ARG A 277 11.55 -10.51 6.31
CA ARG A 277 11.53 -9.12 5.83
C ARG A 277 12.92 -8.51 5.77
N HIS A 278 13.77 -8.78 6.76
CA HIS A 278 15.15 -8.31 6.76
C HIS A 278 15.92 -8.87 5.54
N GLU A 279 15.81 -10.17 5.28
CA GLU A 279 16.46 -10.82 4.15
C GLU A 279 15.92 -10.30 2.81
N PHE A 280 14.60 -10.13 2.71
CA PHE A 280 13.97 -9.56 1.53
C PHE A 280 14.47 -8.16 1.23
N PHE A 281 14.42 -7.23 2.20
CA PHE A 281 14.88 -5.85 1.98
C PHE A 281 16.38 -5.78 1.73
N SER A 282 17.19 -6.60 2.40
CA SER A 282 18.62 -6.70 2.11
C SER A 282 18.87 -7.04 0.63
N LYS A 283 18.14 -8.01 0.09
CA LYS A 283 18.23 -8.41 -1.30
C LYS A 283 17.66 -7.36 -2.25
N LEU A 284 16.53 -6.75 -1.93
CA LEU A 284 15.91 -5.70 -2.72
C LEU A 284 16.86 -4.52 -2.90
N LEU A 285 17.35 -3.96 -1.79
CA LEU A 285 18.20 -2.76 -1.77
C LEU A 285 19.58 -2.98 -2.43
N SER A 286 20.08 -4.22 -2.42
CA SER A 286 21.35 -4.56 -3.11
C SER A 286 21.22 -4.61 -4.65
N ASN A 287 20.00 -4.55 -5.19
CA ASN A 287 19.72 -4.66 -6.62
C ASN A 287 19.12 -3.37 -7.25
N VAL A 288 19.06 -2.29 -6.47
CA VAL A 288 18.54 -0.97 -6.89
C VAL A 288 19.45 0.13 -6.36
N ARG A 289 19.37 1.33 -6.95
CA ARG A 289 19.95 2.52 -6.32
C ARG A 289 19.00 3.03 -5.24
N VAL A 290 19.55 3.55 -4.15
CA VAL A 290 18.74 4.03 -3.03
C VAL A 290 19.10 5.48 -2.72
N HIS A 291 18.12 6.34 -2.68
CA HIS A 291 18.27 7.76 -2.32
C HIS A 291 17.38 8.09 -1.13
N LEU A 292 17.93 8.78 -0.15
CA LEU A 292 17.18 9.44 0.91
C LEU A 292 16.91 10.88 0.48
N VAL A 293 15.65 11.30 0.49
CA VAL A 293 15.25 12.65 0.09
C VAL A 293 14.51 13.32 1.24
N ASN A 294 15.06 14.44 1.70
CA ASN A 294 14.45 15.27 2.73
C ASN A 294 13.43 16.23 2.11
N THR A 295 12.15 16.07 2.45
CA THR A 295 11.01 16.79 1.87
C THR A 295 10.70 18.11 2.61
N THR A 296 11.69 18.81 3.12
CA THR A 296 11.54 20.10 3.80
C THR A 296 11.32 21.25 2.84
N SER A 297 11.79 21.14 1.59
CA SER A 297 11.55 22.12 0.52
C SER A 297 10.13 22.04 -0.05
N PRO A 298 9.66 23.07 -0.77
CA PRO A 298 8.41 23.02 -1.52
C PRO A 298 8.31 21.81 -2.46
N ALA A 299 7.09 21.33 -2.69
CA ALA A 299 6.86 20.10 -3.47
C ALA A 299 7.51 20.14 -4.87
N VAL A 300 7.49 21.29 -5.55
CA VAL A 300 8.10 21.47 -6.89
C VAL A 300 9.62 21.29 -6.82
N GLU A 301 10.28 21.93 -5.89
CA GLU A 301 11.74 21.83 -5.70
C GLU A 301 12.16 20.42 -5.30
N THR A 302 11.47 19.83 -4.33
CA THR A 302 11.71 18.42 -3.94
C THR A 302 11.53 17.47 -5.11
N GLN A 303 10.53 17.73 -5.96
CA GLN A 303 10.28 16.89 -7.15
C GLN A 303 11.43 17.00 -8.18
N GLU A 304 12.02 18.17 -8.35
CA GLU A 304 13.19 18.35 -9.21
C GLU A 304 14.41 17.62 -8.66
N LEU A 305 14.62 17.67 -7.34
CA LEU A 305 15.68 16.91 -6.66
C LEU A 305 15.51 15.40 -6.87
N ILE A 306 14.28 14.87 -6.73
CA ILE A 306 13.98 13.46 -6.99
C ILE A 306 14.29 13.10 -8.45
N ARG A 307 13.87 13.92 -9.43
CA ARG A 307 14.17 13.68 -10.85
C ARG A 307 15.66 13.67 -11.13
N LYS A 308 16.39 14.62 -10.55
CA LYS A 308 17.84 14.69 -10.68
C LYS A 308 18.53 13.47 -10.07
N ALA A 309 18.08 13.00 -8.91
CA ALA A 309 18.63 11.80 -8.26
C ALA A 309 18.43 10.55 -9.14
N ILE A 310 17.27 10.42 -9.79
CA ILE A 310 16.95 9.25 -10.62
C ILE A 310 17.64 9.30 -11.99
N PHE A 311 17.60 10.45 -12.67
CA PHE A 311 17.97 10.58 -14.08
C PHE A 311 19.24 11.43 -14.33
N GLY A 312 19.76 12.12 -13.33
CA GLY A 312 20.91 13.01 -13.47
C GLY A 312 20.62 14.32 -14.21
N VAL A 313 19.34 14.66 -14.40
CA VAL A 313 18.88 15.85 -15.18
C VAL A 313 17.91 16.70 -14.40
#